data_57c949127ea543fd810ab99cb909d32a
#
_entry.id   57c949127ea543fd810ab99cb909d32a
#
_cell.length_a   1.000
_cell.length_b   1.000
_cell.length_c   1.000
_cell.angle_alpha   90.00
_cell.angle_beta   90.00
_cell.angle_gamma   90.00
#
_symmetry.space_group_name_H-M   'P 1'
#
loop_
_entity.id
_entity.type
_entity.pdbx_description
1 polymer ?
#
loop_
_entity_poly.entity_id
_entity_poly.type
_entity_poly.pdbx_seq_one_letter_code
_entity_poly.pdbx_strand_id
1 'polypeptide(L)'
;MELSRRRLILGAAALSTTALLPATAHAAVLPRAGADPANWMAALPDSRSLLRMTIPGTHDSCCTNPNNGTEWSHTQNWGLTQQLQQGIRFFDIRANGLEGHLNDAFGIYHAAFYQGMTFGDVLTQSAAFLDGHPGEVLLMRLKKENGTSNDVGANFKNVLNVYLDQKGWRSRFLLTDRVPTLGEARGKIVLLAQFDNDWPVLQWPGGDNDFLSNQYIRLQDVYQGLSWPSKKTAKVTQQFDNAFYDQDSAQLYINFTSYAGGGWPKVNADAIMPGVQSYLNARLGERTHLGVVPMDFPDFHADTLRTLIDWNWH
;
A
#
# COMPACT_ATOMS: atom_id res chain seq x y z
N MET A 1 78.62 -46.88 35.59
CA MET A 1 79.32 -45.81 34.90
C MET A 1 78.80 -45.74 33.49
N GLU A 2 77.75 -44.89 33.29
CA GLU A 2 77.37 -44.50 31.94
C GLU A 2 76.35 -43.28 32.03
N LEU A 3 76.69 -42.26 31.30
CA LEU A 3 75.98 -40.97 31.31
C LEU A 3 74.86 -40.99 30.31
N SER A 4 73.64 -40.81 30.78
CA SER A 4 72.41 -40.63 29.94
C SER A 4 72.30 -39.23 29.40
N ARG A 5 72.29 -39.07 28.07
CA ARG A 5 72.06 -37.82 27.36
C ARG A 5 70.54 -37.53 27.27
N ARG A 6 70.12 -36.49 27.96
CA ARG A 6 68.79 -35.94 27.78
C ARG A 6 68.69 -35.12 26.47
N ARG A 7 67.81 -35.52 25.53
CA ARG A 7 67.43 -34.70 24.36
C ARG A 7 66.37 -33.70 24.74
N LEU A 8 66.68 -32.44 24.54
CA LEU A 8 65.69 -31.32 24.61
C LEU A 8 64.91 -31.36 23.33
N ILE A 9 63.55 -31.47 23.42
CA ILE A 9 62.60 -31.26 22.32
C ILE A 9 62.09 -29.86 22.45
N LEU A 10 62.45 -28.93 21.55
CA LEU A 10 61.80 -27.64 21.39
C LEU A 10 60.53 -27.86 20.66
N GLY A 11 59.38 -27.66 21.34
CA GLY A 11 58.06 -27.55 20.74
C GLY A 11 57.81 -26.13 20.19
N ALA A 12 57.73 -26.02 18.89
CA ALA A 12 57.27 -24.78 18.26
C ALA A 12 55.75 -24.63 18.45
N ALA A 13 55.31 -23.66 19.22
CA ALA A 13 53.90 -23.28 19.32
C ALA A 13 53.50 -22.41 18.11
N ALA A 14 52.69 -22.98 17.21
CA ALA A 14 52.08 -22.21 16.14
C ALA A 14 50.92 -21.36 16.71
N LEU A 15 51.11 -20.07 16.73
CA LEU A 15 50.05 -19.09 17.01
C LEU A 15 49.13 -18.99 15.78
N SER A 16 47.97 -19.63 15.81
CA SER A 16 46.93 -19.43 14.84
C SER A 16 46.14 -18.13 15.20
N THR A 17 46.40 -17.07 14.47
CA THR A 17 45.59 -15.85 14.51
C THR A 17 44.29 -16.09 13.76
N THR A 18 43.23 -16.40 14.48
CA THR A 18 41.84 -16.33 13.94
C THR A 18 41.49 -14.87 13.75
N ALA A 19 41.45 -14.43 12.48
CA ALA A 19 40.90 -13.15 12.11
C ALA A 19 39.41 -13.17 12.40
N LEU A 20 38.95 -12.47 13.44
CA LEU A 20 37.56 -12.13 13.68
C LEU A 20 37.12 -11.14 12.61
N LEU A 21 36.34 -11.61 11.63
CA LEU A 21 35.61 -10.73 10.73
C LEU A 21 34.62 -9.92 11.59
N PRO A 22 34.53 -8.61 11.40
CA PRO A 22 33.52 -7.81 12.10
C PRO A 22 32.15 -8.31 11.68
N ALA A 23 31.38 -8.86 12.61
CA ALA A 23 29.96 -9.07 12.43
C ALA A 23 29.36 -7.71 12.15
N THR A 24 28.85 -7.50 10.94
CA THR A 24 28.00 -6.35 10.64
C THR A 24 26.79 -6.46 11.54
N ALA A 25 26.83 -5.73 12.66
CA ALA A 25 25.68 -5.56 13.51
C ALA A 25 24.63 -4.84 12.66
N HIS A 26 23.62 -5.58 12.20
CA HIS A 26 22.37 -4.97 11.78
C HIS A 26 21.81 -4.33 13.04
N ALA A 27 21.93 -3.01 13.11
CA ALA A 27 21.28 -2.25 14.18
C ALA A 27 19.79 -2.58 14.07
N ALA A 28 19.28 -3.32 15.05
CA ALA A 28 17.85 -3.52 15.20
C ALA A 28 17.22 -2.15 15.33
N VAL A 29 16.49 -1.71 14.31
CA VAL A 29 15.71 -0.48 14.36
C VAL A 29 14.59 -0.76 15.35
N LEU A 30 14.77 -0.27 16.59
CA LEU A 30 13.75 -0.38 17.62
C LEU A 30 12.46 0.28 17.12
N PRO A 31 11.28 -0.30 17.41
CA PRO A 31 10.02 0.31 17.07
C PRO A 31 9.98 1.73 17.60
N ARG A 32 9.86 2.71 16.73
CA ARG A 32 9.75 4.11 17.13
C ARG A 32 8.30 4.37 17.57
N ALA A 33 7.97 3.99 18.80
CA ALA A 33 6.69 4.34 19.40
C ALA A 33 6.51 5.86 19.27
N GLY A 34 5.50 6.30 18.49
CA GLY A 34 5.21 7.71 18.31
C GLY A 34 5.76 8.36 17.05
N ALA A 35 6.06 7.61 15.96
CA ALA A 35 6.29 8.25 14.66
C ALA A 35 5.08 9.11 14.27
N ASP A 36 5.35 10.34 13.81
CA ASP A 36 4.30 11.20 13.23
C ASP A 36 3.65 10.49 12.05
N PRO A 37 2.34 10.19 12.09
CA PRO A 37 1.67 9.52 10.98
C PRO A 37 1.80 10.27 9.65
N ALA A 38 1.91 11.59 9.69
CA ALA A 38 2.08 12.40 8.49
C ALA A 38 3.48 12.27 7.85
N ASN A 39 4.50 11.79 8.59
CA ASN A 39 5.89 11.72 8.13
C ASN A 39 6.55 10.35 8.35
N TRP A 40 5.78 9.27 8.41
CA TRP A 40 6.33 7.98 8.80
C TRP A 40 7.28 7.37 7.77
N MET A 41 7.07 7.58 6.47
CA MET A 41 7.99 7.07 5.44
C MET A 41 9.32 7.82 5.43
N ALA A 42 9.33 9.11 5.79
CA ALA A 42 10.55 9.92 5.86
C ALA A 42 11.60 9.35 6.83
N ALA A 43 11.18 8.58 7.84
CA ALA A 43 12.07 7.95 8.80
C ALA A 43 12.70 6.64 8.30
N LEU A 44 12.30 6.13 7.13
CA LEU A 44 12.82 4.89 6.53
C LEU A 44 13.92 5.22 5.51
N PRO A 45 14.89 4.29 5.29
CA PRO A 45 15.99 4.54 4.36
C PRO A 45 15.51 4.57 2.90
N ASP A 46 16.15 5.39 2.07
CA ASP A 46 15.86 5.53 0.64
C ASP A 46 16.00 4.21 -0.14
N SER A 47 16.88 3.32 0.32
CA SER A 47 17.08 2.00 -0.27
C SER A 47 15.94 1.00 0.01
N ARG A 48 14.99 1.33 0.91
CA ARG A 48 13.86 0.47 1.21
C ARG A 48 12.96 0.34 -0.03
N SER A 49 12.83 -0.90 -0.54
CA SER A 49 11.87 -1.18 -1.62
C SER A 49 10.43 -1.09 -1.11
N LEU A 50 9.53 -0.52 -1.88
CA LEU A 50 8.09 -0.55 -1.59
C LEU A 50 7.52 -1.98 -1.55
N LEU A 51 8.20 -2.96 -2.20
CA LEU A 51 7.89 -4.39 -2.07
C LEU A 51 8.01 -4.91 -0.63
N ARG A 52 8.86 -4.27 0.18
CA ARG A 52 9.23 -4.70 1.55
C ARG A 52 8.64 -3.76 2.60
N MET A 53 7.46 -3.24 2.31
CA MET A 53 6.77 -2.32 3.22
C MET A 53 5.37 -2.82 3.54
N THR A 54 4.86 -2.37 4.67
CA THR A 54 3.46 -2.45 5.06
C THR A 54 2.87 -1.07 4.91
N ILE A 55 1.97 -0.90 3.93
CA ILE A 55 1.47 0.42 3.52
C ILE A 55 -0.04 0.50 3.78
N PRO A 56 -0.47 1.24 4.79
CA PRO A 56 -1.90 1.47 5.00
C PRO A 56 -2.53 2.21 3.83
N GLY A 57 -3.72 1.78 3.44
CA GLY A 57 -4.50 2.39 2.37
C GLY A 57 -5.98 2.48 2.72
N THR A 58 -6.76 3.09 1.83
CA THR A 58 -8.21 3.14 1.90
C THR A 58 -8.83 2.57 0.62
N HIS A 59 -9.93 1.83 0.78
CA HIS A 59 -10.77 1.37 -0.31
C HIS A 59 -11.76 2.47 -0.67
N ASP A 60 -12.05 2.68 -1.96
CA ASP A 60 -12.92 3.75 -2.44
C ASP A 60 -12.65 5.08 -1.72
N SER A 61 -11.40 5.53 -1.78
CA SER A 61 -10.82 6.54 -0.88
C SER A 61 -11.57 7.88 -0.83
N CYS A 62 -12.34 8.19 -1.86
CA CYS A 62 -13.12 9.43 -1.97
C CYS A 62 -14.61 9.29 -1.56
N CYS A 63 -15.06 8.10 -1.20
CA CYS A 63 -16.45 7.83 -0.86
C CYS A 63 -16.73 8.21 0.60
N THR A 64 -16.77 9.51 0.87
CA THR A 64 -16.81 10.08 2.24
C THR A 64 -18.20 10.62 2.64
N ASN A 65 -19.16 10.61 1.73
CA ASN A 65 -20.48 11.18 1.97
C ASN A 65 -21.59 10.25 1.47
N PRO A 66 -22.42 9.65 2.36
CA PRO A 66 -23.50 8.77 1.97
C PRO A 66 -24.57 9.47 1.12
N ASN A 67 -24.67 10.81 1.16
CA ASN A 67 -25.60 11.57 0.32
C ASN A 67 -25.18 11.63 -1.15
N ASN A 68 -23.93 11.28 -1.47
CA ASN A 68 -23.43 11.14 -2.84
C ASN A 68 -23.63 9.71 -3.38
N GLY A 69 -24.70 9.06 -2.99
CA GLY A 69 -25.05 7.70 -3.35
C GLY A 69 -25.96 7.07 -2.31
N THR A 70 -25.47 6.08 -1.62
CA THR A 70 -26.15 5.39 -0.52
C THR A 70 -25.12 4.98 0.53
N GLU A 71 -25.60 4.44 1.67
CA GLU A 71 -24.69 3.83 2.67
C GLU A 71 -23.80 2.71 2.08
N TRP A 72 -24.20 2.08 0.98
CA TRP A 72 -23.37 1.09 0.27
C TRP A 72 -22.15 1.70 -0.45
N SER A 73 -22.21 3.00 -0.75
CA SER A 73 -21.10 3.76 -1.35
C SER A 73 -20.33 4.60 -0.35
N HIS A 74 -20.63 4.50 0.95
CA HIS A 74 -19.95 5.22 2.01
C HIS A 74 -18.91 4.30 2.66
N THR A 75 -17.64 4.54 2.39
CA THR A 75 -16.50 3.69 2.83
C THR A 75 -15.52 4.42 3.74
N GLN A 76 -15.56 5.74 3.79
CA GLN A 76 -14.63 6.58 4.55
C GLN A 76 -15.37 7.72 5.26
N ASN A 77 -14.95 8.04 6.50
CA ASN A 77 -15.34 9.28 7.16
C ASN A 77 -14.33 10.42 6.91
N TRP A 78 -13.04 10.07 6.79
CA TRP A 78 -12.00 11.06 6.57
C TRP A 78 -11.91 11.44 5.10
N GLY A 79 -11.86 12.75 4.81
CA GLY A 79 -11.44 13.26 3.50
C GLY A 79 -9.96 12.95 3.23
N LEU A 80 -9.53 13.04 1.96
CA LEU A 80 -8.18 12.64 1.53
C LEU A 80 -7.07 13.31 2.33
N THR A 81 -7.17 14.62 2.59
CA THR A 81 -6.18 15.34 3.38
C THR A 81 -6.04 14.74 4.78
N GLN A 82 -7.17 14.40 5.43
CA GLN A 82 -7.13 13.80 6.76
C GLN A 82 -6.58 12.37 6.71
N GLN A 83 -6.96 11.58 5.71
CA GLN A 83 -6.39 10.25 5.50
C GLN A 83 -4.86 10.30 5.40
N LEU A 84 -4.30 11.24 4.64
CA LEU A 84 -2.85 11.46 4.51
C LEU A 84 -2.19 11.84 5.84
N GLN A 85 -2.82 12.76 6.59
CA GLN A 85 -2.35 13.18 7.93
C GLN A 85 -2.34 12.01 8.93
N GLN A 86 -3.25 11.05 8.78
CA GLN A 86 -3.36 9.86 9.63
C GLN A 86 -2.49 8.68 9.18
N GLY A 87 -1.70 8.85 8.12
CA GLY A 87 -0.69 7.86 7.70
C GLY A 87 -1.09 6.96 6.53
N ILE A 88 -2.24 7.20 5.92
CA ILE A 88 -2.64 6.50 4.68
C ILE A 88 -1.70 6.91 3.55
N ARG A 89 -1.22 5.91 2.78
CA ARG A 89 -0.30 6.12 1.64
C ARG A 89 -0.70 5.32 0.39
N PHE A 90 -1.86 4.71 0.40
CA PHE A 90 -2.47 4.13 -0.80
C PHE A 90 -3.90 4.64 -0.94
N PHE A 91 -4.22 5.12 -2.14
CA PHE A 91 -5.57 5.52 -2.52
C PHE A 91 -6.12 4.62 -3.62
N ASP A 92 -7.34 4.16 -3.43
CA ASP A 92 -8.18 3.51 -4.43
C ASP A 92 -9.09 4.56 -5.07
N ILE A 93 -8.62 5.12 -6.19
CA ILE A 93 -9.32 6.18 -6.92
C ILE A 93 -10.08 5.59 -8.09
N ARG A 94 -11.39 5.81 -8.12
CA ARG A 94 -12.29 5.33 -9.16
C ARG A 94 -12.90 6.51 -9.88
N ALA A 95 -12.58 6.62 -11.17
CA ALA A 95 -12.90 7.80 -11.97
C ALA A 95 -13.55 7.43 -13.30
N ASN A 96 -14.32 8.34 -13.84
CA ASN A 96 -14.78 8.32 -15.23
C ASN A 96 -15.05 9.78 -15.68
N GLY A 97 -15.57 9.99 -16.89
CA GLY A 97 -15.83 11.32 -17.41
C GLY A 97 -16.63 12.19 -16.46
N LEU A 98 -16.30 13.46 -16.36
CA LEU A 98 -17.10 14.45 -15.65
C LEU A 98 -18.20 14.98 -16.58
N GLU A 99 -19.41 15.11 -16.09
CA GLU A 99 -20.54 15.65 -16.86
C GLU A 99 -20.19 17.04 -17.45
N GLY A 100 -20.44 17.22 -18.74
CA GLY A 100 -20.06 18.42 -19.48
C GLY A 100 -18.56 18.53 -19.85
N HIS A 101 -17.70 17.62 -19.38
CA HIS A 101 -16.25 17.64 -19.53
C HIS A 101 -15.65 16.27 -19.89
N LEU A 102 -16.32 15.51 -20.75
CA LEU A 102 -15.96 14.11 -21.04
C LEU A 102 -14.57 13.94 -21.72
N ASN A 103 -14.01 15.01 -22.29
CA ASN A 103 -12.73 14.94 -22.99
C ASN A 103 -11.54 15.52 -22.20
N ASP A 104 -11.80 16.20 -21.09
CA ASP A 104 -10.77 16.96 -20.38
C ASP A 104 -10.84 16.87 -18.85
N ALA A 105 -11.84 16.23 -18.28
CA ALA A 105 -11.95 16.05 -16.84
C ALA A 105 -12.57 14.71 -16.42
N PHE A 106 -12.13 14.21 -15.26
CA PHE A 106 -12.73 13.09 -14.57
C PHE A 106 -13.50 13.54 -13.33
N GLY A 107 -14.70 12.96 -13.15
CA GLY A 107 -15.38 12.86 -11.88
C GLY A 107 -14.96 11.59 -11.14
N ILE A 108 -15.10 11.60 -9.82
CA ILE A 108 -14.91 10.42 -8.96
C ILE A 108 -16.28 9.76 -8.77
N TYR A 109 -16.30 8.41 -8.90
CA TYR A 109 -17.54 7.64 -8.86
C TYR A 109 -17.41 6.39 -8.00
N HIS A 110 -18.54 5.96 -7.44
CA HIS A 110 -18.80 4.61 -6.99
C HIS A 110 -19.95 4.06 -7.82
N ALA A 111 -19.68 3.17 -8.75
CA ALA A 111 -20.63 2.73 -9.78
C ALA A 111 -21.25 3.96 -10.51
N ALA A 112 -22.57 4.12 -10.47
CA ALA A 112 -23.27 5.25 -11.09
C ALA A 112 -23.19 6.56 -10.30
N PHE A 113 -22.74 6.53 -9.04
CA PHE A 113 -22.86 7.66 -8.12
C PHE A 113 -21.63 8.54 -8.14
N TYR A 114 -21.81 9.80 -8.57
CA TYR A 114 -20.77 10.83 -8.49
C TYR A 114 -20.52 11.20 -7.03
N GLN A 115 -19.25 11.21 -6.61
CA GLN A 115 -18.87 11.43 -5.21
C GLN A 115 -18.67 12.90 -4.84
N GLY A 116 -19.09 13.84 -5.69
CA GLY A 116 -18.97 15.28 -5.43
C GLY A 116 -17.52 15.80 -5.50
N MET A 117 -16.62 15.04 -6.11
CA MET A 117 -15.18 15.35 -6.20
C MET A 117 -14.67 15.08 -7.61
N THR A 118 -13.76 15.91 -8.09
CA THR A 118 -13.04 15.69 -9.35
C THR A 118 -11.68 15.04 -9.12
N PHE A 119 -11.12 14.42 -10.15
CA PHE A 119 -9.73 13.94 -10.10
C PHE A 119 -8.72 15.09 -9.90
N GLY A 120 -9.05 16.30 -10.36
CA GLY A 120 -8.25 17.50 -10.09
C GLY A 120 -8.17 17.82 -8.60
N ASP A 121 -9.27 17.63 -7.85
CA ASP A 121 -9.29 17.83 -6.39
C ASP A 121 -8.42 16.76 -5.67
N VAL A 122 -8.46 15.50 -6.15
CA VAL A 122 -7.60 14.43 -5.65
C VAL A 122 -6.12 14.79 -5.84
N LEU A 123 -5.73 15.23 -7.03
CA LEU A 123 -4.37 15.61 -7.34
C LEU A 123 -3.90 16.83 -6.54
N THR A 124 -4.75 17.83 -6.39
CA THR A 124 -4.45 19.04 -5.62
C THR A 124 -4.19 18.70 -4.15
N GLN A 125 -5.03 17.90 -3.51
CA GLN A 125 -4.85 17.50 -2.12
C GLN A 125 -3.61 16.61 -1.94
N SER A 126 -3.39 15.67 -2.87
CA SER A 126 -2.19 14.80 -2.87
C SER A 126 -0.90 15.61 -3.02
N ALA A 127 -0.86 16.55 -3.95
CA ALA A 127 0.31 17.40 -4.18
C ALA A 127 0.60 18.33 -3.00
N ALA A 128 -0.43 18.96 -2.43
CA ALA A 128 -0.27 19.82 -1.26
C ALA A 128 0.30 19.06 -0.07
N PHE A 129 -0.14 17.80 0.13
CA PHE A 129 0.45 16.93 1.15
C PHE A 129 1.92 16.62 0.86
N LEU A 130 2.25 16.18 -0.35
CA LEU A 130 3.63 15.80 -0.72
C LEU A 130 4.58 17.00 -0.71
N ASP A 131 4.10 18.22 -0.99
CA ASP A 131 4.90 19.45 -0.88
C ASP A 131 5.27 19.75 0.59
N GLY A 132 4.34 19.52 1.51
CA GLY A 132 4.60 19.64 2.96
C GLY A 132 5.38 18.47 3.56
N HIS A 133 5.39 17.33 2.90
CA HIS A 133 5.96 16.06 3.38
C HIS A 133 6.78 15.37 2.28
N PRO A 134 7.89 15.99 1.83
CA PRO A 134 8.65 15.54 0.66
C PRO A 134 9.33 14.17 0.83
N GLY A 135 9.40 13.66 2.06
CA GLY A 135 9.89 12.33 2.38
C GLY A 135 8.86 11.21 2.14
N GLU A 136 7.61 11.56 1.88
CA GLU A 136 6.51 10.61 1.73
C GLU A 136 6.31 10.18 0.26
N VAL A 137 5.62 9.06 0.07
CA VAL A 137 5.24 8.49 -1.22
C VAL A 137 3.75 8.17 -1.20
N LEU A 138 3.04 8.42 -2.29
CA LEU A 138 1.68 7.94 -2.47
C LEU A 138 1.63 6.85 -3.55
N LEU A 139 0.96 5.76 -3.27
CA LEU A 139 0.54 4.79 -4.27
C LEU A 139 -0.91 5.11 -4.64
N MET A 140 -1.22 5.20 -5.91
CA MET A 140 -2.56 5.51 -6.38
C MET A 140 -3.00 4.47 -7.41
N ARG A 141 -3.96 3.61 -7.02
CA ARG A 141 -4.74 2.88 -8.00
C ARG A 141 -5.67 3.88 -8.68
N LEU A 142 -5.63 3.95 -10.00
CA LEU A 142 -6.60 4.68 -10.80
C LEU A 142 -7.38 3.66 -11.64
N LYS A 143 -8.65 3.49 -11.31
CA LYS A 143 -9.58 2.59 -11.98
C LYS A 143 -10.55 3.38 -12.83
N LYS A 144 -10.76 2.95 -14.08
CA LYS A 144 -11.93 3.41 -14.83
C LYS A 144 -13.18 2.77 -14.21
N GLU A 145 -14.01 3.59 -13.57
CA GLU A 145 -15.24 3.11 -12.93
C GLU A 145 -16.32 2.82 -13.98
N ASN A 146 -17.11 1.77 -13.71
CA ASN A 146 -18.23 1.37 -14.56
C ASN A 146 -19.56 1.83 -13.97
N GLY A 147 -20.61 1.83 -14.79
CA GLY A 147 -21.99 2.09 -14.34
C GLY A 147 -22.44 3.54 -14.40
N THR A 148 -21.51 4.49 -14.58
CA THR A 148 -21.88 5.89 -14.82
C THR A 148 -22.32 6.14 -16.27
N SER A 149 -23.27 7.05 -16.47
CA SER A 149 -23.69 7.54 -17.81
C SER A 149 -22.61 8.37 -18.52
N ASN A 150 -21.61 8.84 -17.77
CA ASN A 150 -20.50 9.66 -18.28
C ASN A 150 -19.28 8.80 -18.67
N ASP A 151 -19.50 7.55 -19.12
CA ASP A 151 -18.43 6.66 -19.50
C ASP A 151 -17.69 7.15 -20.75
N VAL A 152 -16.39 7.45 -20.56
CA VAL A 152 -15.50 7.88 -21.66
C VAL A 152 -14.91 6.70 -22.46
N GLY A 153 -15.22 5.46 -22.08
CA GLY A 153 -14.79 4.27 -22.79
C GLY A 153 -13.28 4.22 -23.00
N ALA A 154 -12.86 3.96 -24.25
CA ALA A 154 -11.46 3.90 -24.64
C ALA A 154 -10.74 5.28 -24.56
N ASN A 155 -11.46 6.38 -24.40
CA ASN A 155 -10.87 7.71 -24.28
C ASN A 155 -10.26 7.99 -22.90
N PHE A 156 -10.39 7.10 -21.92
CA PHE A 156 -9.92 7.29 -20.54
C PHE A 156 -8.43 7.69 -20.48
N LYS A 157 -7.56 6.99 -21.20
CA LYS A 157 -6.14 7.32 -21.29
C LYS A 157 -5.90 8.73 -21.83
N ASN A 158 -6.66 9.17 -22.84
CA ASN A 158 -6.51 10.52 -23.42
C ASN A 158 -6.92 11.60 -22.42
N VAL A 159 -7.99 11.41 -21.68
CA VAL A 159 -8.40 12.34 -20.61
C VAL A 159 -7.34 12.40 -19.51
N LEU A 160 -6.74 11.27 -19.13
CA LEU A 160 -5.62 11.29 -18.17
C LEU A 160 -4.39 12.02 -18.75
N ASN A 161 -4.10 11.91 -20.06
CA ASN A 161 -3.05 12.70 -20.70
C ASN A 161 -3.30 14.21 -20.62
N VAL A 162 -4.56 14.65 -20.67
CA VAL A 162 -4.89 16.06 -20.43
C VAL A 162 -4.43 16.51 -19.05
N TYR A 163 -4.66 15.69 -18.00
CA TYR A 163 -4.13 16.00 -16.66
C TYR A 163 -2.61 16.02 -16.64
N LEU A 164 -1.98 15.02 -17.21
CA LEU A 164 -0.52 14.89 -17.13
C LEU A 164 0.18 16.01 -17.89
N ASP A 165 -0.22 16.27 -19.13
CA ASP A 165 0.53 17.12 -20.06
C ASP A 165 -0.02 18.55 -20.15
N GLN A 166 -1.34 18.72 -20.24
CA GLN A 166 -1.92 20.06 -20.42
C GLN A 166 -2.16 20.76 -19.10
N LYS A 167 -2.56 20.04 -18.05
CA LYS A 167 -2.78 20.58 -16.69
C LYS A 167 -1.51 20.51 -15.81
N GLY A 168 -0.38 19.99 -16.34
CA GLY A 168 0.94 20.07 -15.71
C GLY A 168 1.21 19.06 -14.59
N TRP A 169 0.41 18.00 -14.44
CA TRP A 169 0.55 17.05 -13.34
C TRP A 169 1.62 15.97 -13.55
N ARG A 170 2.19 15.83 -14.75
CA ARG A 170 3.17 14.78 -15.08
C ARG A 170 4.33 14.69 -14.09
N SER A 171 4.86 15.85 -13.66
CA SER A 171 5.98 15.91 -12.73
C SER A 171 5.66 15.35 -11.33
N ARG A 172 4.39 15.21 -10.98
CA ARG A 172 3.92 14.65 -9.71
C ARG A 172 3.85 13.14 -9.73
N PHE A 173 3.82 12.52 -10.92
CA PHE A 173 3.74 11.08 -11.06
C PHE A 173 5.10 10.43 -11.26
N LEU A 174 5.25 9.24 -10.71
CA LEU A 174 6.26 8.27 -11.10
C LEU A 174 5.55 7.16 -11.92
N LEU A 175 5.71 7.24 -13.23
CA LEU A 175 5.24 6.21 -14.16
C LEU A 175 6.37 5.20 -14.33
N THR A 176 6.17 3.98 -13.85
CA THR A 176 7.21 2.94 -13.83
C THR A 176 6.58 1.56 -13.95
N ASP A 177 7.23 0.67 -14.68
CA ASP A 177 6.87 -0.73 -14.87
C ASP A 177 7.58 -1.68 -13.89
N ARG A 178 8.13 -1.16 -12.82
CA ARG A 178 8.67 -1.90 -11.68
C ARG A 178 8.34 -1.21 -10.37
N VAL A 179 8.24 -1.97 -9.30
CA VAL A 179 8.02 -1.39 -7.97
C VAL A 179 9.29 -0.67 -7.51
N PRO A 180 9.22 0.65 -7.24
CA PRO A 180 10.41 1.45 -6.92
C PRO A 180 10.86 1.28 -5.46
N THR A 181 12.03 1.83 -5.15
CA THR A 181 12.45 2.13 -3.78
C THR A 181 11.81 3.44 -3.28
N LEU A 182 11.87 3.68 -1.96
CA LEU A 182 11.42 4.94 -1.37
C LEU A 182 12.15 6.14 -1.98
N GLY A 183 13.47 6.08 -2.11
CA GLY A 183 14.27 7.19 -2.65
C GLY A 183 13.91 7.57 -4.07
N GLU A 184 13.54 6.59 -4.91
CA GLU A 184 13.07 6.84 -6.29
C GLU A 184 11.67 7.48 -6.32
N ALA A 185 10.84 7.22 -5.32
CA ALA A 185 9.43 7.60 -5.31
C ALA A 185 9.09 8.78 -4.39
N ARG A 186 10.01 9.27 -3.54
CA ARG A 186 9.74 10.37 -2.61
C ARG A 186 9.19 11.61 -3.30
N GLY A 187 8.16 12.19 -2.71
CA GLY A 187 7.46 13.35 -3.22
C GLY A 187 6.61 13.08 -4.47
N LYS A 188 6.40 11.80 -4.83
CA LYS A 188 5.67 11.39 -6.04
C LYS A 188 4.47 10.50 -5.73
N ILE A 189 3.59 10.43 -6.73
CA ILE A 189 2.49 9.50 -6.82
C ILE A 189 2.91 8.36 -7.75
N VAL A 190 3.01 7.14 -7.23
CA VAL A 190 3.24 5.92 -8.02
C VAL A 190 1.90 5.46 -8.56
N LEU A 191 1.76 5.41 -9.87
CA LEU A 191 0.51 5.03 -10.54
C LEU A 191 0.37 3.51 -10.66
N LEU A 192 -0.75 2.97 -10.18
CA LEU A 192 -1.22 1.61 -10.43
C LEU A 192 -2.46 1.72 -11.33
N ALA A 193 -2.33 1.29 -12.60
CA ALA A 193 -3.35 1.53 -13.61
C ALA A 193 -4.33 0.37 -13.77
N GLN A 194 -5.62 0.66 -13.62
CA GLN A 194 -6.70 -0.27 -13.96
C GLN A 194 -7.59 0.33 -15.05
N PHE A 195 -6.98 0.58 -16.17
CA PHE A 195 -7.59 1.01 -17.41
C PHE A 195 -6.67 0.63 -18.57
N ASP A 196 -7.22 0.57 -19.78
CA ASP A 196 -6.46 0.26 -21.00
C ASP A 196 -5.40 1.32 -21.27
N ASN A 197 -4.13 0.92 -21.31
CA ASN A 197 -3.01 1.80 -21.60
C ASN A 197 -1.77 1.00 -22.06
N ASP A 198 -0.82 1.72 -22.68
CA ASP A 198 0.46 1.23 -23.20
C ASP A 198 1.65 1.87 -22.44
N TRP A 199 1.42 2.46 -21.29
CA TRP A 199 2.46 3.16 -20.53
C TRP A 199 3.29 2.19 -19.67
N PRO A 200 4.54 2.55 -19.34
CA PRO A 200 5.34 1.82 -18.37
C PRO A 200 4.83 2.13 -16.96
N VAL A 201 3.75 1.46 -16.55
CA VAL A 201 3.12 1.63 -15.23
C VAL A 201 2.85 0.28 -14.60
N LEU A 202 2.67 0.25 -13.30
CA LEU A 202 2.21 -0.94 -12.59
C LEU A 202 0.77 -1.25 -12.99
N GLN A 203 0.60 -2.24 -13.85
CA GLN A 203 -0.72 -2.67 -14.31
C GLN A 203 -1.44 -3.43 -13.21
N TRP A 204 -2.71 -3.10 -13.00
CA TRP A 204 -3.58 -3.85 -12.10
C TRP A 204 -3.88 -5.23 -12.69
N PRO A 205 -3.92 -6.32 -11.89
CA PRO A 205 -4.28 -7.63 -12.40
C PRO A 205 -5.70 -7.64 -12.97
N GLY A 206 -5.89 -8.36 -14.06
CA GLY A 206 -7.23 -8.65 -14.59
C GLY A 206 -7.98 -9.62 -13.68
N GLY A 207 -9.30 -9.65 -13.82
CA GLY A 207 -10.18 -10.48 -13.00
C GLY A 207 -10.93 -9.70 -11.94
N ASP A 208 -11.69 -10.40 -11.11
CA ASP A 208 -12.61 -9.81 -10.13
C ASP A 208 -12.85 -10.79 -8.98
N ASN A 209 -13.10 -10.27 -7.78
CA ASN A 209 -13.56 -11.01 -6.59
C ASN A 209 -12.76 -12.28 -6.24
N ASP A 210 -11.41 -12.23 -6.31
CA ASP A 210 -10.55 -13.40 -6.07
C ASP A 210 -9.15 -13.00 -5.57
N PHE A 211 -8.27 -14.00 -5.44
CA PHE A 211 -6.83 -13.83 -5.41
C PHE A 211 -6.33 -13.76 -6.86
N LEU A 212 -5.80 -12.60 -7.25
CA LEU A 212 -5.39 -12.31 -8.61
C LEU A 212 -3.90 -11.97 -8.64
N SER A 213 -3.23 -12.21 -9.77
CA SER A 213 -1.84 -11.80 -9.91
C SER A 213 -1.46 -11.52 -11.36
N ASN A 214 -0.46 -10.67 -11.51
CA ASN A 214 0.29 -10.47 -12.74
C ASN A 214 1.77 -10.31 -12.40
N GLN A 215 2.59 -9.88 -13.34
CA GLN A 215 4.04 -9.70 -13.09
C GLN A 215 4.37 -8.62 -12.03
N TYR A 216 3.46 -7.72 -11.68
CA TYR A 216 3.69 -6.58 -10.78
C TYR A 216 3.03 -6.74 -9.41
N ILE A 217 1.86 -7.36 -9.36
CA ILE A 217 0.95 -7.32 -8.19
C ILE A 217 0.44 -8.71 -7.87
N ARG A 218 0.38 -9.03 -6.56
CA ARG A 218 -0.40 -10.12 -5.97
C ARG A 218 -1.53 -9.51 -5.14
N LEU A 219 -2.73 -9.62 -5.66
CA LEU A 219 -3.94 -8.99 -5.14
C LEU A 219 -4.82 -10.01 -4.40
N GLN A 220 -5.30 -9.67 -3.22
CA GLN A 220 -6.49 -10.26 -2.62
C GLN A 220 -7.61 -9.23 -2.63
N ASP A 221 -8.67 -9.49 -3.39
CA ASP A 221 -9.87 -8.65 -3.47
C ASP A 221 -11.14 -9.51 -3.51
N VAL A 222 -11.26 -10.50 -2.59
CA VAL A 222 -12.48 -11.28 -2.40
C VAL A 222 -13.48 -10.42 -1.63
N TYR A 223 -14.33 -9.68 -2.32
CA TYR A 223 -15.22 -8.68 -1.71
C TYR A 223 -16.67 -9.15 -1.54
N GLN A 224 -17.03 -10.34 -2.06
CA GLN A 224 -18.38 -10.88 -1.94
C GLN A 224 -18.39 -12.43 -1.98
N GLY A 225 -19.56 -13.04 -1.82
CA GLY A 225 -19.74 -14.50 -1.94
C GLY A 225 -19.36 -15.30 -0.69
N LEU A 226 -18.97 -14.67 0.41
CA LEU A 226 -18.69 -15.33 1.68
C LEU A 226 -19.97 -15.42 2.53
N SER A 227 -20.10 -16.47 3.35
CA SER A 227 -21.29 -16.70 4.17
C SER A 227 -21.52 -15.61 5.23
N TRP A 228 -20.44 -14.99 5.73
CA TRP A 228 -20.48 -13.92 6.73
C TRP A 228 -19.32 -12.93 6.50
N PRO A 229 -19.47 -11.64 6.82
CA PRO A 229 -18.38 -10.65 6.67
C PRO A 229 -17.09 -11.09 7.40
N SER A 230 -17.17 -11.62 8.60
CA SER A 230 -16.01 -12.09 9.36
C SER A 230 -15.21 -13.20 8.66
N LYS A 231 -15.79 -13.91 7.68
CA LYS A 231 -15.06 -14.88 6.85
C LYS A 231 -14.05 -14.24 5.94
N LYS A 232 -14.22 -12.94 5.64
CA LYS A 232 -13.21 -12.14 4.92
C LYS A 232 -11.88 -12.09 5.68
N THR A 233 -11.89 -12.10 7.01
CA THR A 233 -10.67 -12.13 7.83
C THR A 233 -9.73 -13.26 7.41
N ALA A 234 -10.26 -14.46 7.13
CA ALA A 234 -9.44 -15.59 6.69
C ALA A 234 -8.76 -15.34 5.33
N LYS A 235 -9.40 -14.60 4.42
CA LYS A 235 -8.80 -14.20 3.13
C LYS A 235 -7.70 -13.18 3.33
N VAL A 236 -7.93 -12.21 4.22
CA VAL A 236 -6.96 -11.17 4.58
C VAL A 236 -5.74 -11.80 5.24
N THR A 237 -5.93 -12.67 6.23
CA THR A 237 -4.80 -13.32 6.93
C THR A 237 -4.04 -14.29 6.03
N GLN A 238 -4.72 -14.98 5.11
CA GLN A 238 -4.07 -15.79 4.09
C GLN A 238 -3.13 -14.94 3.20
N GLN A 239 -3.56 -13.77 2.77
CA GLN A 239 -2.70 -12.89 1.96
C GLN A 239 -1.56 -12.28 2.78
N PHE A 240 -1.78 -12.01 4.05
CA PHE A 240 -0.69 -11.63 4.96
C PHE A 240 0.34 -12.74 5.11
N ASP A 241 -0.08 -14.00 5.27
CA ASP A 241 0.84 -15.15 5.29
C ASP A 241 1.59 -15.27 3.96
N ASN A 242 0.92 -15.09 2.82
CA ASN A 242 1.58 -15.10 1.52
C ASN A 242 2.68 -14.03 1.43
N ALA A 243 2.41 -12.81 1.86
CA ALA A 243 3.40 -11.72 1.86
C ALA A 243 4.52 -11.97 2.88
N PHE A 244 4.17 -12.45 4.06
CA PHE A 244 5.08 -12.72 5.17
C PHE A 244 6.14 -13.77 4.82
N TYR A 245 5.75 -14.84 4.11
CA TYR A 245 6.65 -15.94 3.77
C TYR A 245 7.34 -15.78 2.41
N ASP A 246 6.89 -14.88 1.54
CA ASP A 246 7.47 -14.62 0.22
C ASP A 246 8.45 -13.42 0.27
N GLN A 247 9.62 -13.65 0.86
CA GLN A 247 10.64 -12.61 1.05
C GLN A 247 11.33 -12.17 -0.24
N ASP A 248 11.29 -13.01 -1.28
CA ASP A 248 11.98 -12.76 -2.55
C ASP A 248 11.05 -12.27 -3.66
N SER A 249 9.76 -12.03 -3.35
CA SER A 249 8.78 -11.59 -4.33
C SER A 249 9.21 -10.29 -5.02
N ALA A 250 9.11 -10.29 -6.35
CA ALA A 250 9.19 -9.08 -7.17
C ALA A 250 7.82 -8.41 -7.36
N GLN A 251 6.77 -8.93 -6.74
CA GLN A 251 5.39 -8.45 -6.84
C GLN A 251 4.99 -7.70 -5.58
N LEU A 252 4.25 -6.61 -5.76
CA LEU A 252 3.64 -5.85 -4.67
C LEU A 252 2.40 -6.59 -4.18
N TYR A 253 2.38 -6.96 -2.91
CA TYR A 253 1.19 -7.52 -2.28
C TYR A 253 0.17 -6.42 -2.00
N ILE A 254 -1.10 -6.65 -2.38
CA ILE A 254 -2.23 -5.77 -2.06
C ILE A 254 -3.34 -6.62 -1.47
N ASN A 255 -3.91 -6.19 -0.35
CA ASN A 255 -4.78 -7.00 0.49
C ASN A 255 -5.96 -6.19 1.01
N PHE A 256 -7.05 -6.15 0.24
CA PHE A 256 -8.26 -5.43 0.63
C PHE A 256 -8.94 -6.07 1.83
N THR A 257 -9.23 -5.26 2.86
CA THR A 257 -10.04 -5.69 4.01
C THR A 257 -11.53 -5.44 3.77
N SER A 258 -11.90 -4.63 2.77
CA SER A 258 -13.27 -4.30 2.42
C SER A 258 -14.10 -5.50 1.98
N TYR A 259 -15.42 -5.45 2.23
CA TYR A 259 -16.35 -6.51 1.87
C TYR A 259 -17.74 -5.92 1.55
N ALA A 260 -18.35 -6.36 0.45
CA ALA A 260 -19.62 -5.85 -0.07
C ALA A 260 -20.84 -6.76 0.22
N GLY A 261 -20.68 -7.77 1.06
CA GLY A 261 -21.76 -8.71 1.39
C GLY A 261 -22.14 -8.67 2.88
N GLY A 262 -23.42 -8.87 3.19
CA GLY A 262 -23.90 -9.06 4.55
C GLY A 262 -24.27 -7.80 5.33
N GLY A 263 -23.79 -6.63 4.96
CA GLY A 263 -24.07 -5.34 5.61
C GLY A 263 -23.44 -4.17 4.88
N TRP A 264 -23.69 -2.98 5.34
CA TRP A 264 -23.03 -1.78 4.84
C TRP A 264 -21.52 -1.81 5.12
N PRO A 265 -20.69 -1.06 4.38
CA PRO A 265 -19.23 -1.11 4.52
C PRO A 265 -18.73 -0.97 5.96
N LYS A 266 -19.32 -0.05 6.75
CA LYS A 266 -18.98 0.13 8.16
C LYS A 266 -19.23 -1.13 9.01
N VAL A 267 -20.39 -1.77 8.81
CA VAL A 267 -20.76 -3.01 9.54
C VAL A 267 -19.82 -4.15 9.19
N ASN A 268 -19.46 -4.23 7.91
CA ASN A 268 -18.50 -5.23 7.44
C ASN A 268 -17.09 -4.98 8.00
N ALA A 269 -16.63 -3.73 8.01
CA ALA A 269 -15.34 -3.36 8.59
C ALA A 269 -15.28 -3.74 10.08
N ASP A 270 -16.32 -3.40 10.86
CA ASP A 270 -16.41 -3.77 12.28
C ASP A 270 -16.38 -5.29 12.53
N ALA A 271 -16.91 -6.08 11.60
CA ALA A 271 -16.88 -7.54 11.70
C ALA A 271 -15.51 -8.17 11.32
N ILE A 272 -14.74 -7.51 10.48
CA ILE A 272 -13.49 -8.02 9.89
C ILE A 272 -12.26 -7.55 10.70
N MET A 273 -12.20 -6.27 11.02
CA MET A 273 -10.99 -5.64 11.54
C MET A 273 -10.52 -6.16 12.90
N PRO A 274 -11.37 -6.61 13.85
CA PRO A 274 -10.90 -7.24 15.07
C PRO A 274 -10.06 -8.51 14.84
N GLY A 275 -10.42 -9.31 13.83
CA GLY A 275 -9.65 -10.49 13.45
C GLY A 275 -8.33 -10.13 12.77
N VAL A 276 -8.30 -9.05 11.98
CA VAL A 276 -7.07 -8.48 11.40
C VAL A 276 -6.13 -8.02 12.52
N GLN A 277 -6.64 -7.25 13.49
CA GLN A 277 -5.85 -6.79 14.63
C GLN A 277 -5.29 -7.95 15.46
N SER A 278 -6.09 -8.99 15.68
CA SER A 278 -5.64 -10.19 16.41
C SER A 278 -4.49 -10.89 15.70
N TYR A 279 -4.56 -11.02 14.36
CA TYR A 279 -3.47 -11.57 13.56
C TYR A 279 -2.19 -10.73 13.68
N LEU A 280 -2.29 -9.42 13.56
CA LEU A 280 -1.15 -8.51 13.70
C LEU A 280 -0.51 -8.63 15.09
N ASN A 281 -1.31 -8.63 16.15
CA ASN A 281 -0.82 -8.74 17.52
C ASN A 281 -0.08 -10.07 17.77
N ALA A 282 -0.55 -11.17 17.19
CA ALA A 282 0.08 -12.48 17.32
C ALA A 282 1.46 -12.58 16.65
N ARG A 283 1.78 -11.67 15.72
CA ARG A 283 3.02 -11.69 14.92
C ARG A 283 3.93 -10.49 15.14
N LEU A 284 3.71 -9.69 16.17
CA LEU A 284 4.51 -8.47 16.42
C LEU A 284 6.01 -8.72 16.56
N GLY A 285 6.42 -9.91 17.00
CA GLY A 285 7.83 -10.29 17.14
C GLY A 285 8.49 -10.82 15.86
N GLU A 286 7.71 -11.09 14.82
CA GLU A 286 8.15 -11.74 13.58
C GLU A 286 7.93 -10.84 12.37
N ARG A 287 7.95 -9.53 12.56
CA ARG A 287 7.59 -8.55 11.53
C ARG A 287 8.46 -8.68 10.29
N THR A 288 7.82 -8.74 9.14
CA THR A 288 8.45 -8.63 7.82
C THR A 288 7.73 -7.54 7.04
N HIS A 289 7.06 -7.86 5.93
CA HIS A 289 6.20 -6.93 5.21
C HIS A 289 4.85 -7.61 4.95
N LEU A 290 3.80 -6.80 4.87
CA LEU A 290 2.43 -7.27 4.61
C LEU A 290 1.86 -6.69 3.30
N GLY A 291 2.62 -5.81 2.64
CA GLY A 291 2.17 -5.11 1.44
C GLY A 291 1.19 -3.97 1.73
N VAL A 292 0.42 -3.61 0.73
CA VAL A 292 -0.60 -2.54 0.81
C VAL A 292 -1.88 -3.10 1.40
N VAL A 293 -2.47 -2.38 2.37
CA VAL A 293 -3.68 -2.82 3.09
C VAL A 293 -4.77 -1.76 3.00
N PRO A 294 -5.59 -1.78 1.92
CA PRO A 294 -6.72 -0.87 1.81
C PRO A 294 -7.87 -1.26 2.76
N MET A 295 -8.37 -0.27 3.51
CA MET A 295 -9.37 -0.45 4.56
C MET A 295 -10.59 0.44 4.32
N ASP A 296 -11.73 0.00 4.85
CA ASP A 296 -12.89 0.86 5.09
C ASP A 296 -12.82 1.43 6.51
N PHE A 297 -13.20 2.68 6.69
CA PHE A 297 -13.34 3.36 7.97
C PHE A 297 -12.14 3.17 8.92
N PRO A 298 -10.90 3.50 8.51
CA PRO A 298 -9.73 3.37 9.38
C PRO A 298 -9.80 4.23 10.65
N ASP A 299 -10.66 5.24 10.71
CA ASP A 299 -10.93 6.08 11.88
C ASP A 299 -11.55 5.29 13.06
N PHE A 300 -12.37 4.29 12.78
CA PHE A 300 -12.90 3.38 13.80
C PHE A 300 -11.93 2.26 14.18
N HIS A 301 -10.86 2.10 13.42
CA HIS A 301 -9.85 1.04 13.59
C HIS A 301 -8.43 1.62 13.70
N ALA A 302 -8.31 2.73 14.44
CA ALA A 302 -7.07 3.48 14.57
C ALA A 302 -5.90 2.65 15.13
N ASP A 303 -6.17 1.70 16.02
CA ASP A 303 -5.15 0.78 16.54
C ASP A 303 -4.57 -0.11 15.45
N THR A 304 -5.42 -0.62 14.54
CA THR A 304 -4.98 -1.41 13.39
C THR A 304 -4.17 -0.56 12.43
N LEU A 305 -4.66 0.64 12.09
CA LEU A 305 -3.93 1.59 11.26
C LEU A 305 -2.54 1.88 11.86
N ARG A 306 -2.48 2.17 13.15
CA ARG A 306 -1.22 2.43 13.85
C ARG A 306 -0.28 1.23 13.81
N THR A 307 -0.81 0.03 14.07
CA THR A 307 -0.03 -1.21 14.02
C THR A 307 0.56 -1.45 12.64
N LEU A 308 -0.19 -1.20 11.56
CA LEU A 308 0.30 -1.33 10.18
C LEU A 308 1.42 -0.33 9.87
N ILE A 309 1.32 0.92 10.34
CA ILE A 309 2.40 1.90 10.22
C ILE A 309 3.65 1.41 10.97
N ASP A 310 3.49 1.05 12.24
CA ASP A 310 4.59 0.62 13.12
C ASP A 310 5.21 -0.72 12.66
N TRP A 311 4.54 -1.46 11.78
CA TRP A 311 5.05 -2.70 11.17
C TRP A 311 6.33 -2.50 10.35
N ASN A 312 6.61 -1.29 9.90
CA ASN A 312 7.77 -0.97 9.06
C ASN A 312 9.08 -0.83 9.83
N TRP A 313 9.07 -0.85 11.18
CA TRP A 313 10.25 -0.79 12.03
C TRP A 313 10.48 -2.14 12.73
N HIS A 314 11.25 -3.01 12.11
CA HIS A 314 11.63 -4.34 12.60
C HIS A 314 13.05 -4.70 12.17
#